data_c3aeda8c49d9374fd5836cf3369daad4
#
_entry.id   c3aeda8c49d9374fd5836cf3369daad4
#
_cell.length_a   1.000
_cell.length_b   1.000
_cell.length_c   1.000
_cell.angle_alpha   90.00
_cell.angle_beta   90.00
_cell.angle_gamma   90.00
#
_symmetry.space_group_name_H-M   'P 1'
#
loop_
_entity.id
_entity.type
_entity.pdbx_description
1 polymer ?
#
loop_
_entity_poly.entity_id
_entity_poly.type
_entity_poly.pdbx_seq_one_letter_code
_entity_poly.pdbx_strand_id
1 'polypeptide(L)'
;MSKRTKTGAAAAAESGVGDASGWAWLRRPGVLCLLLALATLAVFLPVAWHGFVNYDDADYVTENAQVQGGLKWASIVWAFTTGHASNWHPLTWISHMADCQLFGLQAGGHHLVSVGLHIANALLLFGLLRRMTGALWRSALVAALFALHPLHVESVAWASERKDVLSTLFFLLTLWAYAAYAEGRRPEARPGRARRPVANYLLALGCFALGLMSKPMLVTLPFVLLLLDYWPLQRWPRRAPAAQPDTATGRPRLGLFSLLLEKAPFFALAAAGLLLCLFIW
;
A
#
# COMPACT_ATOMS: atom_id res chain seq x y z
N MET A 1 -4.47 73.16 35.00
CA MET A 1 -5.06 73.31 33.66
C MET A 1 -4.58 72.18 32.78
N SER A 2 -5.45 71.16 32.63
CA SER A 2 -5.13 69.90 31.92
C SER A 2 -5.82 69.89 30.57
N LYS A 3 -5.08 69.76 29.49
CA LYS A 3 -5.64 69.57 28.13
C LYS A 3 -5.69 68.07 27.84
N ARG A 4 -6.89 67.53 27.79
CA ARG A 4 -7.24 66.21 27.21
C ARG A 4 -7.11 66.28 25.72
N THR A 5 -6.20 65.52 25.16
CA THR A 5 -6.16 65.21 23.72
C THR A 5 -6.88 63.90 23.48
N LYS A 6 -8.02 63.94 22.79
CA LYS A 6 -8.73 62.79 22.24
C LYS A 6 -8.02 62.37 21.00
N THR A 7 -7.35 61.23 21.00
CA THR A 7 -6.89 60.56 19.81
C THR A 7 -7.97 59.57 19.38
N GLY A 8 -8.51 59.79 18.18
CA GLY A 8 -9.56 59.01 17.57
C GLY A 8 -9.08 57.59 17.25
N ALA A 9 -9.88 56.61 17.63
CA ALA A 9 -9.77 55.24 17.17
C ALA A 9 -10.14 55.21 15.70
N ALA A 10 -9.15 55.09 14.84
CA ALA A 10 -9.36 54.62 13.47
C ALA A 10 -9.59 53.12 13.54
N ALA A 11 -10.85 52.72 13.44
CA ALA A 11 -11.20 51.32 13.21
C ALA A 11 -10.65 50.92 11.85
N ALA A 12 -9.55 50.16 11.87
CA ALA A 12 -9.10 49.43 10.71
C ALA A 12 -10.17 48.40 10.39
N ALA A 13 -10.93 48.69 9.34
CA ALA A 13 -11.74 47.68 8.67
C ALA A 13 -10.78 46.62 8.11
N GLU A 14 -10.54 45.57 8.85
CA GLU A 14 -10.00 44.34 8.28
C GLU A 14 -10.99 43.86 7.22
N SER A 15 -10.67 44.13 5.97
CA SER A 15 -11.28 43.54 4.81
C SER A 15 -11.03 42.04 4.92
N GLY A 16 -12.03 41.31 5.42
CA GLY A 16 -12.09 39.88 5.33
C GLY A 16 -11.97 39.50 3.86
N VAL A 17 -10.77 39.10 3.46
CA VAL A 17 -10.59 38.35 2.22
C VAL A 17 -11.45 37.12 2.37
N GLY A 18 -12.60 37.11 1.74
CA GLY A 18 -13.50 36.00 1.68
C GLY A 18 -12.73 34.79 1.19
N ASP A 19 -12.39 33.94 2.13
CA ASP A 19 -11.75 32.66 1.87
C ASP A 19 -12.67 31.94 0.90
N ALA A 20 -12.14 31.59 -0.27
CA ALA A 20 -12.88 31.03 -1.40
C ALA A 20 -13.47 29.66 -0.99
N SER A 21 -14.60 29.70 -0.28
CA SER A 21 -15.30 28.56 0.31
C SER A 21 -15.81 27.52 -0.71
N GLY A 22 -15.70 27.83 -2.01
CA GLY A 22 -16.14 26.94 -3.10
C GLY A 22 -15.38 25.62 -3.18
N TRP A 23 -14.15 25.54 -2.72
CA TRP A 23 -13.29 24.34 -2.86
C TRP A 23 -13.00 23.62 -1.54
N ALA A 24 -13.62 24.03 -0.43
CA ALA A 24 -13.42 23.44 0.90
C ALA A 24 -13.75 21.94 0.94
N TRP A 25 -14.70 21.49 0.11
CA TRP A 25 -15.07 20.08 -0.01
C TRP A 25 -13.94 19.19 -0.53
N LEU A 26 -13.02 19.71 -1.38
CA LEU A 26 -11.84 18.98 -1.86
C LEU A 26 -10.83 18.67 -0.74
N ARG A 27 -10.90 19.38 0.39
CA ARG A 27 -10.07 19.07 1.57
C ARG A 27 -10.58 17.87 2.37
N ARG A 28 -11.73 17.30 1.99
CA ARG A 28 -12.28 16.09 2.61
C ARG A 28 -11.58 14.85 2.03
N PRO A 29 -10.92 14.02 2.86
CA PRO A 29 -10.18 12.85 2.34
C PRO A 29 -11.05 11.85 1.58
N GLY A 30 -12.32 11.69 2.01
CA GLY A 30 -13.27 10.82 1.31
C GLY A 30 -13.56 11.27 -0.11
N VAL A 31 -13.60 12.58 -0.36
CA VAL A 31 -13.77 13.13 -1.71
C VAL A 31 -12.56 12.81 -2.58
N LEU A 32 -11.35 12.98 -2.04
CA LEU A 32 -10.13 12.63 -2.77
C LEU A 32 -10.04 11.12 -3.06
N CYS A 33 -10.46 10.27 -2.11
CA CYS A 33 -10.56 8.83 -2.36
C CYS A 33 -11.54 8.52 -3.50
N LEU A 34 -12.71 9.15 -3.50
CA LEU A 34 -13.70 8.96 -4.57
C LEU A 34 -13.17 9.43 -5.93
N LEU A 35 -12.53 10.60 -5.97
CA LEU A 35 -11.94 11.14 -7.21
C LEU A 35 -10.82 10.24 -7.73
N LEU A 36 -9.93 9.75 -6.86
CA LEU A 36 -8.88 8.79 -7.23
C LEU A 36 -9.48 7.50 -7.79
N ALA A 37 -10.48 6.94 -7.12
CA ALA A 37 -11.13 5.71 -7.57
C ALA A 37 -11.82 5.90 -8.93
N LEU A 38 -12.58 6.99 -9.10
CA LEU A 38 -13.28 7.29 -10.35
C LEU A 38 -12.31 7.58 -11.50
N ALA A 39 -11.24 8.34 -11.26
CA ALA A 39 -10.23 8.62 -12.27
C ALA A 39 -9.50 7.33 -12.70
N THR A 40 -9.11 6.48 -11.75
CA THR A 40 -8.48 5.18 -12.04
C THR A 40 -9.44 4.28 -12.82
N LEU A 41 -10.69 4.18 -12.38
CA LEU A 41 -11.70 3.41 -13.09
C LEU A 41 -11.91 3.93 -14.52
N ALA A 42 -12.04 5.23 -14.71
CA ALA A 42 -12.27 5.82 -16.04
C ALA A 42 -11.12 5.52 -17.02
N VAL A 43 -9.87 5.56 -16.53
CA VAL A 43 -8.68 5.27 -17.37
C VAL A 43 -8.61 3.79 -17.73
N PHE A 44 -8.91 2.88 -16.81
CA PHE A 44 -8.76 1.45 -17.00
C PHE A 44 -10.05 0.73 -17.41
N LEU A 45 -11.22 1.38 -17.37
CA LEU A 45 -12.50 0.75 -17.74
C LEU A 45 -12.49 0.08 -19.12
N PRO A 46 -11.80 0.61 -20.15
CA PRO A 46 -11.75 -0.04 -21.47
C PRO A 46 -11.25 -1.49 -21.44
N VAL A 47 -10.43 -1.89 -20.44
CA VAL A 47 -9.94 -3.28 -20.34
C VAL A 47 -11.06 -4.30 -20.14
N ALA A 48 -12.25 -3.88 -19.68
CA ALA A 48 -13.41 -4.74 -19.53
C ALA A 48 -13.87 -5.38 -20.85
N TRP A 49 -13.52 -4.79 -21.98
CA TRP A 49 -13.86 -5.27 -23.33
C TRP A 49 -12.68 -5.92 -24.05
N HIS A 50 -11.50 -6.01 -23.39
CA HIS A 50 -10.33 -6.68 -23.95
C HIS A 50 -10.45 -8.21 -23.76
N GLY A 51 -9.90 -8.95 -24.72
CA GLY A 51 -9.70 -10.40 -24.62
C GLY A 51 -8.44 -10.73 -23.82
N PHE A 52 -8.23 -12.03 -23.59
CA PHE A 52 -6.94 -12.52 -23.10
C PHE A 52 -5.85 -12.31 -24.18
N VAL A 53 -4.63 -12.04 -23.73
CA VAL A 53 -3.46 -11.89 -24.60
C VAL A 53 -2.91 -13.27 -24.93
N ASN A 54 -2.65 -13.54 -26.22
CA ASN A 54 -2.06 -14.80 -26.66
C ASN A 54 -0.55 -14.84 -26.36
N TYR A 55 -0.23 -14.90 -25.09
CA TYR A 55 1.11 -15.04 -24.51
C TYR A 55 0.96 -15.79 -23.17
N ASP A 56 1.33 -15.22 -22.04
CA ASP A 56 1.24 -15.90 -20.75
C ASP A 56 -0.21 -16.20 -20.27
N ASP A 57 -1.23 -15.49 -20.78
CA ASP A 57 -2.62 -15.72 -20.36
C ASP A 57 -3.13 -17.14 -20.70
N ALA A 58 -2.51 -17.79 -21.71
CA ALA A 58 -2.78 -19.19 -22.01
C ALA A 58 -2.37 -20.10 -20.83
N ASP A 59 -1.13 -19.96 -20.37
CA ASP A 59 -0.58 -20.75 -19.28
C ASP A 59 -1.22 -20.40 -17.93
N TYR A 60 -1.64 -19.15 -17.76
CA TYR A 60 -2.21 -18.68 -16.50
C TYR A 60 -3.70 -18.96 -16.36
N VAL A 61 -4.47 -18.90 -17.47
CA VAL A 61 -5.95 -18.99 -17.41
C VAL A 61 -6.53 -19.91 -18.48
N THR A 62 -6.31 -19.59 -19.79
CA THR A 62 -7.16 -20.20 -20.85
C THR A 62 -6.82 -21.64 -21.21
N GLU A 63 -5.62 -22.13 -20.91
CA GLU A 63 -5.20 -23.51 -21.12
C GLU A 63 -4.86 -24.24 -19.80
N ASN A 64 -5.05 -23.57 -18.65
CA ASN A 64 -4.73 -24.13 -17.35
C ASN A 64 -5.96 -24.80 -16.70
N ALA A 65 -6.07 -26.12 -16.88
CA ALA A 65 -7.19 -26.91 -16.33
C ALA A 65 -7.32 -26.81 -14.80
N GLN A 66 -6.22 -26.64 -14.07
CA GLN A 66 -6.25 -26.48 -12.60
C GLN A 66 -6.89 -25.16 -12.19
N VAL A 67 -6.58 -24.08 -12.92
CA VAL A 67 -7.14 -22.76 -12.68
C VAL A 67 -8.61 -22.71 -13.10
N GLN A 68 -8.94 -23.24 -14.28
CA GLN A 68 -10.32 -23.34 -14.77
C GLN A 68 -11.22 -24.19 -13.86
N GLY A 69 -10.63 -25.17 -13.16
CA GLY A 69 -11.34 -25.98 -12.18
C GLY A 69 -11.93 -25.19 -10.99
N GLY A 70 -11.51 -23.96 -10.80
CA GLY A 70 -11.93 -23.10 -9.68
C GLY A 70 -11.32 -23.52 -8.34
N LEU A 71 -11.88 -23.01 -7.24
CA LEU A 71 -11.39 -23.19 -5.86
C LEU A 71 -11.72 -24.59 -5.31
N LYS A 72 -11.21 -25.63 -5.94
CA LYS A 72 -11.27 -27.00 -5.43
C LYS A 72 -10.04 -27.28 -4.57
N TRP A 73 -10.20 -28.16 -3.57
CA TRP A 73 -9.07 -28.52 -2.70
C TRP A 73 -7.84 -29.00 -3.48
N ALA A 74 -8.04 -29.86 -4.48
CA ALA A 74 -6.96 -30.35 -5.34
C ALA A 74 -6.24 -29.22 -6.08
N SER A 75 -6.97 -28.23 -6.63
CA SER A 75 -6.42 -27.06 -7.30
C SER A 75 -5.66 -26.15 -6.33
N ILE A 76 -6.16 -25.98 -5.10
CA ILE A 76 -5.47 -25.21 -4.06
C ILE A 76 -4.16 -25.91 -3.68
N VAL A 77 -4.16 -27.23 -3.46
CA VAL A 77 -2.93 -27.99 -3.18
C VAL A 77 -1.94 -27.85 -4.34
N TRP A 78 -2.42 -27.97 -5.58
CA TRP A 78 -1.60 -27.77 -6.78
C TRP A 78 -0.95 -26.36 -6.77
N ALA A 79 -1.69 -25.31 -6.44
CA ALA A 79 -1.16 -23.93 -6.40
C ALA A 79 0.04 -23.79 -5.45
N PHE A 80 0.06 -24.51 -4.32
CA PHE A 80 1.16 -24.47 -3.36
C PHE A 80 2.35 -25.37 -3.73
N THR A 81 2.13 -26.37 -4.59
CA THR A 81 3.15 -27.41 -4.90
C THR A 81 3.71 -27.31 -6.31
N THR A 82 3.15 -26.41 -7.15
CA THR A 82 3.55 -26.26 -8.54
C THR A 82 4.64 -25.20 -8.73
N GLY A 83 5.54 -25.47 -9.70
CA GLY A 83 6.43 -24.49 -10.32
C GLY A 83 5.97 -24.08 -11.74
N HIS A 84 4.66 -24.23 -12.04
CA HIS A 84 4.13 -23.89 -13.36
C HIS A 84 4.45 -22.45 -13.74
N ALA A 85 4.74 -22.20 -15.03
CA ALA A 85 5.22 -20.93 -15.54
C ALA A 85 6.50 -20.41 -14.82
N SER A 86 7.35 -21.34 -14.33
CA SER A 86 8.64 -21.05 -13.67
C SER A 86 8.53 -20.10 -12.49
N ASN A 87 7.40 -20.12 -11.78
CA ASN A 87 7.14 -19.23 -10.65
C ASN A 87 6.38 -19.94 -9.53
N TRP A 88 6.79 -19.66 -8.28
CA TRP A 88 6.01 -20.05 -7.11
C TRP A 88 5.21 -18.85 -6.60
N HIS A 89 3.94 -18.79 -6.96
CA HIS A 89 3.03 -17.70 -6.57
C HIS A 89 1.59 -18.22 -6.31
N PRO A 90 1.42 -19.07 -5.27
CA PRO A 90 0.17 -19.76 -5.00
C PRO A 90 -1.05 -18.84 -4.87
N LEU A 91 -0.89 -17.62 -4.31
CA LEU A 91 -2.02 -16.70 -4.19
C LEU A 91 -2.46 -16.11 -5.53
N THR A 92 -1.55 -15.94 -6.47
CA THR A 92 -1.89 -15.53 -7.84
C THR A 92 -2.72 -16.61 -8.52
N TRP A 93 -2.32 -17.88 -8.41
CA TRP A 93 -3.10 -19.00 -8.91
C TRP A 93 -4.50 -19.05 -8.28
N ILE A 94 -4.60 -18.96 -6.96
CA ILE A 94 -5.87 -18.94 -6.22
C ILE A 94 -6.74 -17.75 -6.65
N SER A 95 -6.16 -16.60 -6.90
CA SER A 95 -6.89 -15.43 -7.41
C SER A 95 -7.51 -15.69 -8.79
N HIS A 96 -6.77 -16.32 -9.71
CA HIS A 96 -7.31 -16.70 -11.02
C HIS A 96 -8.35 -17.82 -10.93
N MET A 97 -8.17 -18.79 -10.02
CA MET A 97 -9.18 -19.82 -9.74
C MET A 97 -10.50 -19.20 -9.26
N ALA A 98 -10.42 -18.18 -8.41
CA ALA A 98 -11.60 -17.44 -7.96
C ALA A 98 -12.29 -16.71 -9.13
N ASP A 99 -11.53 -16.08 -10.00
CA ASP A 99 -12.07 -15.41 -11.18
C ASP A 99 -12.72 -16.41 -12.14
N CYS A 100 -12.08 -17.56 -12.39
CA CYS A 100 -12.67 -18.61 -13.22
C CYS A 100 -13.97 -19.16 -12.63
N GLN A 101 -14.07 -19.27 -11.30
CA GLN A 101 -15.29 -19.69 -10.63
C GLN A 101 -16.42 -18.67 -10.76
N LEU A 102 -16.11 -17.37 -10.79
CA LEU A 102 -17.07 -16.26 -10.85
C LEU A 102 -17.45 -15.89 -12.27
N PHE A 103 -16.51 -15.88 -13.19
CA PHE A 103 -16.65 -15.33 -14.53
C PHE A 103 -16.39 -16.35 -15.65
N GLY A 104 -15.97 -17.59 -15.32
CA GLY A 104 -15.49 -18.53 -16.30
C GLY A 104 -14.29 -17.97 -17.07
N LEU A 105 -14.32 -18.09 -18.39
CA LEU A 105 -13.29 -17.54 -19.30
C LEU A 105 -13.69 -16.17 -19.90
N GLN A 106 -14.54 -15.40 -19.21
CA GLN A 106 -14.87 -14.05 -19.64
C GLN A 106 -13.75 -13.09 -19.23
N ALA A 107 -12.86 -12.75 -20.15
CA ALA A 107 -11.66 -11.95 -19.88
C ALA A 107 -11.97 -10.61 -19.18
N GLY A 108 -13.07 -9.95 -19.54
CA GLY A 108 -13.48 -8.69 -18.93
C GLY A 108 -13.66 -8.76 -17.41
N GLY A 109 -14.16 -9.88 -16.88
CA GLY A 109 -14.28 -10.11 -15.43
C GLY A 109 -12.91 -10.16 -14.75
N HIS A 110 -11.96 -10.92 -15.34
CA HIS A 110 -10.59 -11.01 -14.84
C HIS A 110 -9.89 -9.64 -14.85
N HIS A 111 -10.03 -8.88 -15.92
CA HIS A 111 -9.45 -7.53 -16.01
C HIS A 111 -10.05 -6.59 -14.96
N LEU A 112 -11.38 -6.60 -14.77
CA LEU A 112 -12.02 -5.74 -13.77
C LEU A 112 -11.58 -6.03 -12.34
N VAL A 113 -11.26 -7.29 -12.00
CA VAL A 113 -10.67 -7.63 -10.70
C VAL A 113 -9.28 -6.98 -10.55
N SER A 114 -8.43 -7.00 -11.61
CA SER A 114 -7.14 -6.29 -11.58
C SER A 114 -7.31 -4.78 -11.41
N VAL A 115 -8.28 -4.16 -12.09
CA VAL A 115 -8.62 -2.73 -11.90
C VAL A 115 -9.07 -2.46 -10.47
N GLY A 116 -9.92 -3.31 -9.90
CA GLY A 116 -10.37 -3.20 -8.50
C GLY A 116 -9.21 -3.26 -7.51
N LEU A 117 -8.27 -4.19 -7.71
CA LEU A 117 -7.04 -4.29 -6.91
C LEU A 117 -6.16 -3.03 -7.06
N HIS A 118 -6.02 -2.50 -8.28
CA HIS A 118 -5.24 -1.29 -8.51
C HIS A 118 -5.86 -0.05 -7.86
N ILE A 119 -7.19 0.09 -7.92
CA ILE A 119 -7.92 1.13 -7.18
C ILE A 119 -7.66 0.99 -5.67
N ALA A 120 -7.78 -0.22 -5.12
CA ALA A 120 -7.50 -0.48 -3.71
C ALA A 120 -6.05 -0.08 -3.34
N ASN A 121 -5.08 -0.40 -4.20
CA ASN A 121 -3.69 -0.01 -4.04
C ASN A 121 -3.51 1.52 -4.01
N ALA A 122 -4.14 2.24 -4.92
CA ALA A 122 -4.08 3.70 -4.97
C ALA A 122 -4.67 4.34 -3.70
N LEU A 123 -5.81 3.83 -3.22
CA LEU A 123 -6.45 4.31 -1.99
C LEU A 123 -5.64 3.98 -0.75
N LEU A 124 -5.06 2.77 -0.67
CA LEU A 124 -4.16 2.38 0.41
C LEU A 124 -2.91 3.25 0.43
N LEU A 125 -2.29 3.51 -0.72
CA LEU A 125 -1.12 4.36 -0.83
C LEU A 125 -1.43 5.79 -0.36
N PHE A 126 -2.55 6.37 -0.81
CA PHE A 126 -3.01 7.69 -0.35
C PHE A 126 -3.18 7.72 1.18
N GLY A 127 -3.91 6.73 1.72
CA GLY A 127 -4.17 6.66 3.16
C GLY A 127 -2.90 6.46 3.98
N LEU A 128 -1.97 5.61 3.51
CA LEU A 128 -0.70 5.33 4.15
C LEU A 128 0.19 6.58 4.20
N LEU A 129 0.39 7.24 3.07
CA LEU A 129 1.20 8.45 2.98
C LEU A 129 0.64 9.57 3.85
N ARG A 130 -0.67 9.78 3.77
CA ARG A 130 -1.36 10.76 4.63
C ARG A 130 -1.21 10.43 6.11
N ARG A 131 -1.32 9.16 6.49
CA ARG A 131 -1.15 8.72 7.89
C ARG A 131 0.25 9.00 8.40
N MET A 132 1.27 8.72 7.58
CA MET A 132 2.68 8.87 7.97
C MET A 132 3.17 10.32 7.96
N THR A 133 2.68 11.14 7.02
CA THR A 133 3.20 12.50 6.77
C THR A 133 2.27 13.61 7.22
N GLY A 134 0.96 13.35 7.35
CA GLY A 134 -0.07 14.36 7.59
C GLY A 134 -0.38 15.25 6.38
N ALA A 135 0.33 15.10 5.26
CA ALA A 135 0.28 15.99 4.09
C ALA A 135 -0.79 15.53 3.09
N LEU A 136 -2.00 16.09 3.19
CA LEU A 136 -3.16 15.70 2.38
C LEU A 136 -2.89 15.76 0.87
N TRP A 137 -2.50 16.94 0.35
CA TRP A 137 -2.36 17.17 -1.08
C TRP A 137 -1.16 16.45 -1.70
N ARG A 138 -0.03 16.40 -0.97
CA ARG A 138 1.16 15.66 -1.44
C ARG A 138 0.87 14.16 -1.53
N SER A 139 0.14 13.61 -0.55
CA SER A 139 -0.28 12.21 -0.56
C SER A 139 -1.25 11.92 -1.70
N ALA A 140 -2.19 12.83 -1.97
CA ALA A 140 -3.13 12.70 -3.08
C ALA A 140 -2.41 12.75 -4.43
N LEU A 141 -1.46 13.68 -4.60
CA LEU A 141 -0.66 13.78 -5.82
C LEU A 141 0.14 12.50 -6.10
N VAL A 142 0.85 11.99 -5.09
CA VAL A 142 1.64 10.75 -5.26
C VAL A 142 0.72 9.56 -5.58
N ALA A 143 -0.42 9.45 -4.91
CA ALA A 143 -1.38 8.38 -5.21
C ALA A 143 -2.00 8.52 -6.60
N ALA A 144 -2.27 9.75 -7.08
CA ALA A 144 -2.77 10.00 -8.43
C ALA A 144 -1.72 9.65 -9.50
N LEU A 145 -0.46 10.05 -9.27
CA LEU A 145 0.64 9.66 -10.16
C LEU A 145 0.81 8.15 -10.22
N PHE A 146 0.74 7.45 -9.07
CA PHE A 146 0.76 5.98 -9.05
C PHE A 146 -0.43 5.40 -9.81
N ALA A 147 -1.65 5.87 -9.53
CA ALA A 147 -2.88 5.32 -10.07
C ALA A 147 -3.00 5.47 -11.60
N LEU A 148 -2.50 6.59 -12.15
CA LEU A 148 -2.71 6.97 -13.55
C LEU A 148 -1.43 6.86 -14.39
N HIS A 149 -0.34 6.33 -13.81
CA HIS A 149 0.94 6.26 -14.53
C HIS A 149 0.86 5.24 -15.69
N PRO A 150 1.28 5.59 -16.90
CA PRO A 150 1.19 4.70 -18.06
C PRO A 150 1.92 3.36 -17.89
N LEU A 151 3.00 3.30 -17.10
CA LEU A 151 3.74 2.06 -16.83
C LEU A 151 2.92 1.02 -16.05
N HIS A 152 1.80 1.39 -15.44
CA HIS A 152 0.91 0.43 -14.77
C HIS A 152 -0.08 -0.24 -15.71
N VAL A 153 -0.12 0.16 -16.99
CA VAL A 153 -1.02 -0.47 -17.97
C VAL A 153 -0.72 -1.97 -18.09
N GLU A 154 0.54 -2.36 -18.16
CA GLU A 154 0.96 -3.77 -18.21
C GLU A 154 0.44 -4.53 -16.98
N SER A 155 0.74 -4.07 -15.77
CA SER A 155 0.33 -4.72 -14.52
C SER A 155 -1.19 -4.77 -14.28
N VAL A 156 -1.97 -3.88 -14.90
CA VAL A 156 -3.42 -3.78 -14.67
C VAL A 156 -4.23 -4.40 -15.79
N ALA A 157 -3.82 -4.17 -17.06
CA ALA A 157 -4.57 -4.59 -18.23
C ALA A 157 -4.23 -6.01 -18.70
N TRP A 158 -3.10 -6.57 -18.29
CA TRP A 158 -2.71 -7.93 -18.65
C TRP A 158 -3.10 -8.91 -17.53
N ALA A 159 -3.89 -9.95 -17.86
CA ALA A 159 -4.47 -10.84 -16.84
C ALA A 159 -3.39 -11.61 -16.07
N SER A 160 -2.37 -12.16 -16.73
CA SER A 160 -1.27 -12.90 -16.09
C SER A 160 -0.40 -12.05 -15.17
N GLU A 161 -0.35 -10.72 -15.37
CA GLU A 161 0.34 -9.78 -14.47
C GLU A 161 -0.48 -9.39 -13.23
N ARG A 162 -1.60 -10.08 -12.95
CA ARG A 162 -2.32 -10.02 -11.68
C ARG A 162 -1.41 -10.08 -10.47
N LYS A 163 -0.34 -10.85 -10.57
CA LYS A 163 0.70 -10.98 -9.54
C LYS A 163 1.25 -9.63 -9.07
N ASP A 164 1.31 -8.61 -9.94
CA ASP A 164 1.82 -7.28 -9.62
C ASP A 164 0.86 -6.49 -8.74
N VAL A 165 -0.40 -6.37 -9.16
CA VAL A 165 -1.40 -5.61 -8.37
C VAL A 165 -1.75 -6.32 -7.07
N LEU A 166 -1.74 -7.66 -7.05
CA LEU A 166 -2.00 -8.45 -5.85
C LEU A 166 -0.84 -8.35 -4.84
N SER A 167 0.39 -8.49 -5.30
CA SER A 167 1.57 -8.34 -4.44
C SER A 167 1.71 -6.91 -3.91
N THR A 168 1.38 -5.90 -4.72
CA THR A 168 1.36 -4.49 -4.30
C THR A 168 0.31 -4.25 -3.21
N LEU A 169 -0.85 -4.92 -3.26
CA LEU A 169 -1.85 -4.86 -2.19
C LEU A 169 -1.23 -5.30 -0.85
N PHE A 170 -0.62 -6.48 -0.84
CA PHE A 170 0.02 -7.01 0.37
C PHE A 170 1.25 -6.20 0.81
N PHE A 171 2.01 -5.65 -0.13
CA PHE A 171 3.08 -4.70 0.15
C PHE A 171 2.55 -3.50 0.94
N LEU A 172 1.52 -2.83 0.44
CA LEU A 172 0.93 -1.65 1.09
C LEU A 172 0.26 -2.00 2.43
N LEU A 173 -0.40 -3.14 2.53
CA LEU A 173 -0.95 -3.63 3.80
C LEU A 173 0.15 -3.92 4.83
N THR A 174 1.28 -4.49 4.40
CA THR A 174 2.45 -4.69 5.27
C THR A 174 2.97 -3.36 5.80
N LEU A 175 3.15 -2.36 4.92
CA LEU A 175 3.61 -1.03 5.33
C LEU A 175 2.61 -0.36 6.27
N TRP A 176 1.31 -0.52 6.03
CA TRP A 176 0.25 0.01 6.89
C TRP A 176 0.27 -0.60 8.29
N ALA A 177 0.34 -1.92 8.36
CA ALA A 177 0.41 -2.65 9.63
C ALA A 177 1.70 -2.32 10.39
N TYR A 178 2.82 -2.23 9.67
CA TYR A 178 4.11 -1.85 10.24
C TYR A 178 4.11 -0.40 10.77
N ALA A 179 3.54 0.55 10.03
CA ALA A 179 3.37 1.92 10.50
C ALA A 179 2.50 1.96 11.78
N ALA A 180 1.42 1.17 11.83
CA ALA A 180 0.58 1.04 13.01
C ALA A 180 1.32 0.44 14.22
N TYR A 181 2.18 -0.55 13.98
CA TYR A 181 3.08 -1.11 14.99
C TYR A 181 4.03 -0.06 15.55
N ALA A 182 4.72 0.67 14.66
CA ALA A 182 5.67 1.70 15.05
C ALA A 182 5.03 2.85 15.86
N GLU A 183 3.83 3.27 15.46
CA GLU A 183 3.03 4.27 16.20
C GLU A 183 2.59 3.75 17.59
N GLY A 184 2.18 2.47 17.69
CA GLY A 184 1.75 1.87 18.95
C GLY A 184 2.86 1.76 19.99
N ARG A 185 4.12 1.82 19.58
CA ARG A 185 5.29 1.84 20.47
C ARG A 185 5.69 3.23 20.97
N ARG A 186 5.02 4.29 20.53
CA ARG A 186 5.29 5.66 21.01
C ARG A 186 4.70 5.86 22.39
N PRO A 187 5.44 6.47 23.37
CA PRO A 187 4.93 6.76 24.70
C PRO A 187 3.70 7.67 24.68
N GLU A 188 3.67 8.63 23.77
CA GLU A 188 2.64 9.68 23.63
C GLU A 188 1.46 9.27 22.72
N ALA A 189 1.29 7.99 22.43
CA ALA A 189 0.15 7.56 21.64
C ALA A 189 -1.16 7.96 22.31
N ARG A 190 -2.04 8.63 21.52
CA ARG A 190 -3.32 9.21 21.94
C ARG A 190 -4.08 8.31 22.92
N PRO A 191 -4.51 8.83 24.09
CA PRO A 191 -5.35 8.07 25.02
C PRO A 191 -6.65 7.66 24.30
N GLY A 192 -7.07 6.40 24.50
CA GLY A 192 -8.33 5.87 23.97
C GLY A 192 -8.23 4.94 22.77
N ARG A 193 -7.07 4.82 22.10
CA ARG A 193 -6.87 3.82 21.03
C ARG A 193 -6.17 2.59 21.62
N ALA A 194 -6.83 1.43 21.61
CA ALA A 194 -6.24 0.19 22.09
C ALA A 194 -4.90 -0.07 21.38
N ARG A 195 -3.81 -0.05 22.16
CA ARG A 195 -2.47 -0.34 21.65
C ARG A 195 -2.33 -1.84 21.47
N ARG A 196 -2.21 -2.30 20.23
CA ARG A 196 -1.95 -3.71 19.90
C ARG A 196 -0.69 -3.83 19.05
N PRO A 197 0.50 -3.43 19.57
CA PRO A 197 1.71 -3.43 18.73
C PRO A 197 2.08 -4.83 18.25
N VAL A 198 1.95 -5.84 19.11
CA VAL A 198 2.25 -7.23 18.72
C VAL A 198 1.32 -7.71 17.61
N ALA A 199 0.00 -7.47 17.73
CA ALA A 199 -0.96 -7.85 16.70
C ALA A 199 -0.66 -7.15 15.36
N ASN A 200 -0.32 -5.87 15.38
CA ASN A 200 0.05 -5.13 14.17
C ASN A 200 1.36 -5.65 13.55
N TYR A 201 2.32 -6.06 14.38
CA TYR A 201 3.56 -6.67 13.91
C TYR A 201 3.31 -8.03 13.24
N LEU A 202 2.52 -8.89 13.88
CA LEU A 202 2.12 -10.18 13.32
C LEU A 202 1.29 -10.01 12.04
N LEU A 203 0.42 -9.01 11.99
CA LEU A 203 -0.33 -8.66 10.78
C LEU A 203 0.62 -8.24 9.65
N ALA A 204 1.65 -7.43 9.95
CA ALA A 204 2.66 -7.05 8.97
C ALA A 204 3.42 -8.27 8.44
N LEU A 205 3.83 -9.20 9.30
CA LEU A 205 4.48 -10.45 8.90
C LEU A 205 3.54 -11.31 8.04
N GLY A 206 2.28 -11.45 8.44
CA GLY A 206 1.29 -12.21 7.68
C GLY A 206 1.04 -11.62 6.30
N CYS A 207 0.82 -10.29 6.20
CA CYS A 207 0.67 -9.61 4.92
C CYS A 207 1.92 -9.76 4.05
N PHE A 208 3.12 -9.67 4.63
CA PHE A 208 4.36 -9.88 3.89
C PHE A 208 4.48 -11.30 3.34
N ALA A 209 4.16 -12.32 4.14
CA ALA A 209 4.13 -13.71 3.68
C ALA A 209 3.15 -13.90 2.52
N LEU A 210 1.92 -13.34 2.62
CA LEU A 210 0.94 -13.36 1.53
C LEU A 210 1.45 -12.62 0.28
N GLY A 211 2.18 -11.52 0.47
CA GLY A 211 2.81 -10.80 -0.63
C GLY A 211 3.87 -11.64 -1.37
N LEU A 212 4.75 -12.34 -0.62
CA LEU A 212 5.72 -13.28 -1.20
C LEU A 212 5.04 -14.42 -1.95
N MET A 213 3.89 -14.91 -1.46
CA MET A 213 3.06 -15.92 -2.13
C MET A 213 2.34 -15.37 -3.37
N SER A 214 2.30 -14.07 -3.57
CA SER A 214 1.71 -13.43 -4.75
C SER A 214 2.78 -13.14 -5.82
N LYS A 215 3.93 -12.63 -5.42
CA LYS A 215 5.10 -12.38 -6.30
C LYS A 215 6.38 -12.39 -5.47
N PRO A 216 7.39 -13.22 -5.81
CA PRO A 216 8.65 -13.31 -5.05
C PRO A 216 9.44 -12.00 -4.96
N MET A 217 9.22 -11.06 -5.87
CA MET A 217 9.92 -9.76 -5.90
C MET A 217 9.80 -8.95 -4.60
N LEU A 218 8.85 -9.26 -3.71
CA LEU A 218 8.71 -8.62 -2.41
C LEU A 218 9.86 -8.90 -1.43
N VAL A 219 10.82 -9.76 -1.75
CA VAL A 219 12.01 -10.02 -0.90
C VAL A 219 12.78 -8.76 -0.51
N THR A 220 12.61 -7.67 -1.25
CA THR A 220 13.23 -6.36 -0.96
C THR A 220 12.52 -5.56 0.14
N LEU A 221 11.29 -5.93 0.53
CA LEU A 221 10.46 -5.18 1.47
C LEU A 221 11.11 -4.94 2.84
N PRO A 222 11.89 -5.86 3.46
CA PRO A 222 12.55 -5.59 4.73
C PRO A 222 13.46 -4.36 4.69
N PHE A 223 14.12 -4.09 3.57
CA PHE A 223 14.92 -2.89 3.37
C PHE A 223 14.05 -1.63 3.30
N VAL A 224 12.87 -1.73 2.66
CA VAL A 224 11.90 -0.62 2.64
C VAL A 224 11.41 -0.30 4.05
N LEU A 225 11.20 -1.30 4.92
CA LEU A 225 10.84 -1.07 6.32
C LEU A 225 11.95 -0.33 7.08
N LEU A 226 13.22 -0.62 6.81
CA LEU A 226 14.35 0.13 7.38
C LEU A 226 14.38 1.58 6.89
N LEU A 227 14.10 1.82 5.60
CA LEU A 227 13.97 3.17 5.05
C LEU A 227 12.80 3.94 5.69
N LEU A 228 11.67 3.29 5.94
CA LEU A 228 10.55 3.87 6.66
C LEU A 228 10.91 4.24 8.10
N ASP A 229 11.71 3.43 8.79
CA ASP A 229 12.21 3.76 10.13
C ASP A 229 13.10 5.01 10.14
N TYR A 230 13.86 5.23 9.07
CA TYR A 230 14.63 6.45 8.88
C TYR A 230 13.70 7.64 8.57
N TRP A 231 12.84 7.51 7.57
CA TRP A 231 11.85 8.49 7.18
C TRP A 231 10.62 7.79 6.57
N PRO A 232 9.40 8.15 6.94
CA PRO A 232 8.98 9.25 7.84
C PRO A 232 8.81 8.85 9.32
N LEU A 233 9.02 7.59 9.71
CA LEU A 233 8.75 7.12 11.08
C LEU A 233 9.74 7.67 12.11
N GLN A 234 10.94 8.08 11.68
CA GLN A 234 11.97 8.73 12.48
C GLN A 234 12.34 7.93 13.73
N ARG A 235 12.44 6.61 13.61
CA ARG A 235 12.84 5.70 14.69
C ARG A 235 14.37 5.54 14.78
N TRP A 236 15.09 5.86 13.71
CA TRP A 236 16.55 5.86 13.66
C TRP A 236 17.12 7.15 14.23
N PRO A 237 18.17 7.10 15.07
CA PRO A 237 18.82 8.30 15.56
C PRO A 237 19.51 9.03 14.41
N ARG A 238 19.04 10.22 14.07
CA ARG A 238 19.85 11.17 13.29
C ARG A 238 20.95 11.71 14.20
N ARG A 239 22.17 11.85 13.70
CA ARG A 239 23.22 12.63 14.40
C ARG A 239 22.67 14.03 14.65
N ALA A 240 22.16 14.29 15.86
CA ALA A 240 21.91 15.66 16.28
C ALA A 240 23.28 16.32 16.53
N PRO A 241 23.48 17.60 16.18
CA PRO A 241 24.58 18.40 16.73
C PRO A 241 24.49 18.26 18.26
N ALA A 242 25.62 18.10 18.93
CA ALA A 242 25.77 17.72 20.34
C ALA A 242 25.15 18.67 21.39
N ALA A 243 24.26 19.61 21.03
CA ALA A 243 23.86 20.74 21.85
C ALA A 243 22.38 20.82 22.26
N GLN A 244 21.51 19.86 21.90
CA GLN A 244 20.12 19.91 22.40
C GLN A 244 19.59 18.52 22.76
N PRO A 245 19.23 18.28 24.03
CA PRO A 245 18.44 17.12 24.40
C PRO A 245 17.07 17.27 23.72
N ASP A 246 16.74 16.32 22.84
CA ASP A 246 15.50 16.32 22.04
C ASP A 246 14.31 15.86 22.92
N THR A 247 13.94 16.73 23.86
CA THR A 247 12.76 16.57 24.73
C THR A 247 11.46 16.84 23.96
N ALA A 248 11.55 17.34 22.72
CA ALA A 248 10.39 17.84 21.97
C ALA A 248 9.56 16.75 21.24
N THR A 249 10.07 15.52 21.05
CA THR A 249 9.35 14.55 20.19
C THR A 249 8.95 13.23 20.86
N GLY A 250 9.35 12.97 22.13
CA GLY A 250 8.95 11.75 22.88
C GLY A 250 9.14 10.40 22.17
N ARG A 251 9.92 10.37 21.07
CA ARG A 251 10.06 9.19 20.21
C ARG A 251 11.17 8.29 20.70
N PRO A 252 10.91 6.99 20.96
CA PRO A 252 11.97 6.06 21.26
C PRO A 252 12.87 5.89 20.04
N ARG A 253 14.12 6.34 20.15
CA ARG A 253 15.15 6.13 19.15
C ARG A 253 15.80 4.79 19.38
N LEU A 254 15.77 3.92 18.38
CA LEU A 254 16.36 2.59 18.44
C LEU A 254 17.69 2.59 17.68
N GLY A 255 18.71 1.96 18.24
CA GLY A 255 19.96 1.74 17.50
C GLY A 255 19.72 0.90 16.24
N LEU A 256 20.59 1.04 15.24
CA LEU A 256 20.52 0.28 13.99
C LEU A 256 20.40 -1.23 14.24
N PHE A 257 21.19 -1.76 15.17
CA PHE A 257 21.18 -3.17 15.52
C PHE A 257 19.79 -3.64 16.02
N SER A 258 19.14 -2.86 16.89
CA SER A 258 17.79 -3.17 17.38
C SER A 258 16.76 -3.13 16.26
N LEU A 259 16.91 -2.20 15.31
CA LEU A 259 16.03 -2.13 14.13
C LEU A 259 16.25 -3.33 13.19
N LEU A 260 17.48 -3.78 12.99
CA LEU A 260 17.79 -4.97 12.20
C LEU A 260 17.23 -6.24 12.87
N LEU A 261 17.43 -6.41 14.20
CA LEU A 261 16.84 -7.53 14.93
C LEU A 261 15.32 -7.57 14.85
N GLU A 262 14.67 -6.40 14.89
CA GLU A 262 13.20 -6.29 14.73
C GLU A 262 12.76 -6.77 13.33
N LYS A 263 13.58 -6.61 12.29
CA LYS A 263 13.30 -7.08 10.92
C LYS A 263 13.81 -8.48 10.63
N ALA A 264 14.51 -9.11 11.57
CA ALA A 264 15.02 -10.47 11.36
C ALA A 264 13.96 -11.48 10.89
N PRO A 265 12.71 -11.51 11.43
CA PRO A 265 11.66 -12.37 10.91
C PRO A 265 11.25 -12.05 9.47
N PHE A 266 11.25 -10.78 9.04
CA PHE A 266 11.00 -10.40 7.66
C PHE A 266 12.12 -10.85 6.73
N PHE A 267 13.38 -10.71 7.13
CA PHE A 267 14.52 -11.23 6.37
C PHE A 267 14.49 -12.76 6.27
N ALA A 268 14.11 -13.46 7.35
CA ALA A 268 13.95 -14.91 7.34
C ALA A 268 12.86 -15.37 6.36
N LEU A 269 11.69 -14.69 6.34
CA LEU A 269 10.62 -14.97 5.37
C LEU A 269 11.09 -14.68 3.94
N ALA A 270 11.81 -13.58 3.70
CA ALA A 270 12.35 -13.25 2.39
C ALA A 270 13.34 -14.34 1.91
N ALA A 271 14.24 -14.77 2.77
CA ALA A 271 15.19 -15.84 2.46
C ALA A 271 14.47 -17.18 2.19
N ALA A 272 13.46 -17.54 3.00
CA ALA A 272 12.66 -18.74 2.78
C ALA A 272 11.91 -18.70 1.44
N GLY A 273 11.31 -17.56 1.10
CA GLY A 273 10.63 -17.36 -0.19
C GLY A 273 11.58 -17.48 -1.38
N LEU A 274 12.80 -16.91 -1.26
CA LEU A 274 13.82 -17.03 -2.29
C LEU A 274 14.29 -18.49 -2.45
N LEU A 275 14.54 -19.19 -1.35
CA LEU A 275 14.94 -20.60 -1.38
C LEU A 275 13.85 -21.47 -2.01
N LEU A 276 12.57 -21.26 -1.65
CA LEU A 276 11.45 -21.97 -2.29
C LEU A 276 11.43 -21.77 -3.80
N CYS A 277 11.63 -20.54 -4.28
CA CYS A 277 11.71 -20.27 -5.70
C CYS A 277 12.89 -21.01 -6.37
N LEU A 278 14.05 -21.06 -5.72
CA LEU A 278 15.24 -21.77 -6.23
C LEU A 278 15.07 -23.30 -6.25
N PHE A 279 14.30 -23.87 -5.32
CA PHE A 279 14.05 -25.32 -5.26
C PHE A 279 12.97 -25.77 -6.24
N ILE A 280 12.06 -24.90 -6.62
CA ILE A 280 10.94 -25.21 -7.53
C ILE A 280 11.36 -24.98 -9.00
N TRP A 281 12.43 -24.23 -9.20
CA TRP A 281 13.06 -24.01 -10.50
C TRP A 281 13.98 -25.18 -10.88
#